data_13e32da67e6db636686245ed1d93e044
#
_entry.id   13e32da67e6db636686245ed1d93e044
#
_cell.length_a   1.000
_cell.length_b   1.000
_cell.length_c   1.000
_cell.angle_alpha   90.00
_cell.angle_beta   90.00
_cell.angle_gamma   90.00
#
_symmetry.space_group_name_H-M   'P 1'
#
loop_
_entity.id
_entity.type
_entity.pdbx_description
1 polymer ?
#
loop_
_entity_poly.entity_id
_entity_poly.type
_entity_poly.pdbx_seq_one_letter_code
_entity_poly.pdbx_strand_id
1 'polypeptide(L)'
;MQSRTAEDRKNSGRLAASVAPGNPKVGVMLPYAPVQLLIFQYDDGIKMSDLLVMTSGNTSGAPICREDEEAVAELSHLCDAMLSHDRKIRIRADDTVMDFYKNEPYMIRRSRGYAPLPFMTSTDWKGQVLAVGGELKNTFCIGVDSRFYPSPYVGDLEDLRTVK
;
A
#
# COMPACT_ATOMS: atom_id res chain seq x y z
N MET A 1 14.10 -10.07 7.62
CA MET A 1 12.79 -10.68 7.88
C MET A 1 12.64 -11.87 6.92
N GLN A 2 12.64 -13.13 7.41
CA GLN A 2 12.51 -14.28 6.53
C GLN A 2 11.07 -14.39 6.03
N SER A 3 10.87 -14.36 4.73
CA SER A 3 9.58 -14.65 4.13
C SER A 3 9.28 -16.14 4.30
N ARG A 4 8.42 -16.50 5.23
CA ARG A 4 7.84 -17.84 5.22
C ARG A 4 6.87 -17.92 4.05
N THR A 5 6.90 -19.06 3.34
CA THR A 5 5.95 -19.29 2.24
C THR A 5 4.52 -19.33 2.74
N ALA A 6 3.55 -18.97 1.89
CA ALA A 6 2.12 -19.06 2.22
C ALA A 6 1.72 -20.49 2.62
N GLU A 7 2.42 -21.47 2.09
CA GLU A 7 2.19 -22.89 2.34
C GLU A 7 2.56 -23.29 3.76
N ASP A 8 3.69 -22.79 4.30
CA ASP A 8 4.09 -23.01 5.69
C ASP A 8 3.09 -22.43 6.70
N ARG A 9 2.40 -21.36 6.33
CA ARG A 9 1.41 -20.68 7.18
C ARG A 9 0.02 -21.29 7.06
N LYS A 10 -0.39 -21.70 5.87
CA LYS A 10 -1.64 -22.44 5.65
C LYS A 10 -1.63 -23.77 6.40
N ASN A 11 -0.50 -24.45 6.41
CA ASN A 11 -0.31 -25.71 7.12
C ASN A 11 -0.26 -25.55 8.65
N SER A 12 0.03 -24.35 9.16
CA SER A 12 0.00 -24.07 10.60
C SER A 12 -1.40 -23.81 11.16
N GLY A 13 -2.43 -23.82 10.31
CA GLY A 13 -3.83 -23.58 10.70
C GLY A 13 -4.14 -22.16 11.20
N ARG A 14 -3.22 -21.22 11.03
CA ARG A 14 -3.35 -19.82 11.52
C ARG A 14 -3.96 -18.85 10.52
N LEU A 15 -3.96 -19.18 9.24
CA LEU A 15 -4.52 -18.34 8.18
C LEU A 15 -5.65 -19.05 7.48
N ALA A 16 -6.75 -18.33 7.24
CA ALA A 16 -7.85 -18.84 6.45
C ALA A 16 -7.41 -19.09 5.00
N ALA A 17 -7.96 -20.15 4.38
CA ALA A 17 -7.63 -20.51 3.00
C ALA A 17 -7.97 -19.40 1.99
N SER A 18 -8.92 -18.52 2.34
CA SER A 18 -9.33 -17.36 1.53
C SER A 18 -8.32 -16.22 1.53
N VAL A 19 -7.33 -16.22 2.45
CA VAL A 19 -6.25 -15.22 2.42
C VAL A 19 -5.26 -15.60 1.33
N ALA A 20 -5.08 -14.74 0.35
CA ALA A 20 -4.24 -14.93 -0.83
C ALA A 20 -4.51 -16.27 -1.57
N PRO A 21 -5.73 -16.51 -2.06
CA PRO A 21 -6.06 -17.74 -2.75
C PRO A 21 -5.23 -17.85 -4.05
N GLY A 22 -4.68 -19.04 -4.29
CA GLY A 22 -3.85 -19.29 -5.48
C GLY A 22 -2.48 -18.61 -5.49
N ASN A 23 -2.13 -17.83 -4.47
CA ASN A 23 -0.81 -17.20 -4.35
C ASN A 23 0.07 -18.04 -3.40
N PRO A 24 1.30 -18.41 -3.80
CA PRO A 24 2.23 -19.15 -2.94
C PRO A 24 2.81 -18.28 -1.81
N LYS A 25 2.63 -16.95 -1.87
CA LYS A 25 3.14 -16.00 -0.88
C LYS A 25 2.02 -15.23 -0.22
N VAL A 26 2.24 -14.83 1.03
CA VAL A 26 1.36 -13.92 1.77
C VAL A 26 2.17 -12.67 2.12
N GLY A 27 1.60 -11.50 1.80
CA GLY A 27 2.14 -10.23 2.24
C GLY A 27 2.00 -10.09 3.76
N VAL A 28 3.05 -9.63 4.43
CA VAL A 28 3.06 -9.37 5.87
C VAL A 28 3.58 -7.97 6.12
N MET A 29 2.87 -7.22 6.94
CA MET A 29 3.25 -5.89 7.38
C MET A 29 3.34 -5.87 8.91
N LEU A 30 4.37 -5.22 9.45
CA LEU A 30 4.41 -4.91 10.88
C LEU A 30 3.72 -3.57 11.13
N PRO A 31 3.12 -3.37 12.31
CA PRO A 31 2.63 -2.06 12.71
C PRO A 31 3.77 -1.03 12.63
N TYR A 32 3.56 0.03 11.86
CA TYR A 32 4.55 1.11 11.67
C TYR A 32 4.06 2.46 12.21
N ALA A 33 2.80 2.56 12.58
CA ALA A 33 2.21 3.77 13.13
C ALA A 33 1.70 3.54 14.56
N PRO A 34 1.76 4.55 15.44
CA PRO A 34 1.28 4.42 16.83
C PRO A 34 -0.16 3.89 16.93
N VAL A 35 -1.07 4.36 16.08
CA VAL A 35 -2.46 3.88 16.06
C VAL A 35 -2.57 2.38 15.77
N GLN A 36 -1.71 1.85 14.92
CA GLN A 36 -1.69 0.41 14.63
C GLN A 36 -1.17 -0.41 15.82
N LEU A 37 -0.18 0.12 16.55
CA LEU A 37 0.29 -0.50 17.79
C LEU A 37 -0.80 -0.50 18.86
N LEU A 38 -1.55 0.59 19.00
CA LEU A 38 -2.65 0.70 19.96
C LEU A 38 -3.77 -0.30 19.66
N ILE A 39 -4.07 -0.60 18.39
CA ILE A 39 -5.06 -1.64 18.06
C ILE A 39 -4.69 -2.99 18.67
N PHE A 40 -3.41 -3.33 18.74
CA PHE A 40 -2.95 -4.61 19.29
C PHE A 40 -2.67 -4.59 20.80
N GLN A 41 -2.35 -3.42 21.34
CA GLN A 41 -1.80 -3.28 22.69
C GLN A 41 -2.51 -2.22 23.55
N TYR A 42 -3.75 -1.92 23.24
CA TYR A 42 -4.52 -1.01 24.10
C TYR A 42 -4.98 -1.72 25.37
N ASP A 43 -4.74 -1.10 26.52
CA ASP A 43 -5.03 -1.68 27.84
C ASP A 43 -6.49 -1.38 28.25
N ASP A 44 -7.44 -2.00 27.55
CA ASP A 44 -8.88 -1.95 27.86
C ASP A 44 -9.45 -3.30 28.30
N GLY A 45 -8.58 -4.29 28.48
CA GLY A 45 -8.97 -5.66 28.81
C GLY A 45 -9.51 -6.47 27.61
N ILE A 46 -9.59 -5.89 26.41
CA ILE A 46 -10.04 -6.59 25.20
C ILE A 46 -8.83 -7.27 24.55
N LYS A 47 -8.91 -8.58 24.43
CA LYS A 47 -7.88 -9.35 23.75
C LYS A 47 -8.14 -9.37 22.25
N MET A 48 -7.37 -8.60 21.50
CA MET A 48 -7.38 -8.61 20.05
C MET A 48 -6.66 -9.84 19.47
N SER A 49 -7.00 -10.15 18.21
CA SER A 49 -6.24 -11.15 17.45
C SER A 49 -4.80 -10.67 17.18
N ASP A 50 -3.84 -11.60 17.23
CA ASP A 50 -2.44 -11.32 16.91
C ASP A 50 -2.22 -10.98 15.41
N LEU A 51 -3.21 -11.22 14.57
CA LEU A 51 -3.17 -11.03 13.13
C LEU A 51 -4.46 -10.37 12.65
N LEU A 52 -4.31 -9.34 11.84
CA LEU A 52 -5.40 -8.65 11.16
C LEU A 52 -5.18 -8.70 9.65
N VAL A 53 -6.25 -8.79 8.88
CA VAL A 53 -6.21 -8.57 7.43
C VAL A 53 -6.39 -7.08 7.19
N MET A 54 -5.45 -6.47 6.49
CA MET A 54 -5.47 -5.04 6.21
C MET A 54 -5.44 -4.80 4.70
N THR A 55 -6.28 -3.87 4.25
CA THR A 55 -6.36 -3.45 2.85
C THR A 55 -6.50 -1.93 2.78
N SER A 56 -6.35 -1.36 1.58
CA SER A 56 -6.54 0.07 1.34
C SER A 56 -8.00 0.47 1.51
N GLY A 57 -8.24 1.69 2.02
CA GLY A 57 -9.58 2.26 2.20
C GLY A 57 -10.13 2.84 0.90
N ASN A 58 -10.59 1.99 -0.01
CA ASN A 58 -11.21 2.37 -1.27
C ASN A 58 -12.14 1.27 -1.78
N THR A 59 -13.11 1.63 -2.60
CA THR A 59 -13.85 0.67 -3.42
C THR A 59 -12.94 0.15 -4.54
N SER A 60 -13.24 -1.03 -5.09
CA SER A 60 -12.40 -1.65 -6.12
C SER A 60 -12.17 -0.74 -7.33
N GLY A 61 -10.92 -0.56 -7.73
CA GLY A 61 -10.52 0.31 -8.84
C GLY A 61 -10.46 1.81 -8.53
N ALA A 62 -11.09 2.26 -7.45
CA ALA A 62 -11.09 3.66 -7.06
C ALA A 62 -9.77 4.08 -6.36
N PRO A 63 -9.43 5.37 -6.36
CA PRO A 63 -8.38 5.90 -5.51
C PRO A 63 -8.69 5.71 -4.02
N ILE A 64 -7.66 5.60 -3.19
CA ILE A 64 -7.82 5.56 -1.73
C ILE A 64 -8.54 6.83 -1.26
N CYS A 65 -9.55 6.68 -0.39
CA CYS A 65 -10.26 7.81 0.21
C CYS A 65 -9.28 8.72 0.96
N ARG A 66 -9.43 10.02 0.78
CA ARG A 66 -8.55 11.03 1.36
C ARG A 66 -9.24 11.92 2.39
N GLU A 67 -10.49 12.25 2.14
CA GLU A 67 -11.30 13.07 3.02
C GLU A 67 -12.31 12.19 3.78
N ASP A 68 -12.67 12.59 5.00
CA ASP A 68 -13.58 11.81 5.85
C ASP A 68 -14.97 11.66 5.23
N GLU A 69 -15.46 12.71 4.58
CA GLU A 69 -16.76 12.69 3.90
C GLU A 69 -16.76 11.69 2.73
N GLU A 70 -15.65 11.62 1.98
CA GLU A 70 -15.45 10.62 0.92
C GLU A 70 -15.44 9.21 1.51
N ALA A 71 -14.71 8.99 2.60
CA ALA A 71 -14.63 7.70 3.26
C ALA A 71 -15.99 7.24 3.81
N VAL A 72 -16.76 8.15 4.42
CA VAL A 72 -18.10 7.83 4.91
C VAL A 72 -19.04 7.49 3.77
N ALA A 73 -19.03 8.25 2.68
CA ALA A 73 -19.88 7.99 1.53
C ALA A 73 -19.57 6.65 0.83
N GLU A 74 -18.28 6.34 0.69
CA GLU A 74 -17.82 5.19 -0.10
C GLU A 74 -17.72 3.90 0.70
N LEU A 75 -17.44 3.96 2.01
CA LEU A 75 -17.04 2.79 2.79
C LEU A 75 -17.97 2.46 3.96
N SER A 76 -18.91 3.34 4.34
CA SER A 76 -19.76 3.11 5.52
C SER A 76 -20.57 1.82 5.45
N HIS A 77 -20.92 1.36 4.26
CA HIS A 77 -21.65 0.10 4.05
C HIS A 77 -20.75 -1.16 4.12
N LEU A 78 -19.42 -0.97 4.22
CA LEU A 78 -18.41 -2.05 4.26
C LEU A 78 -17.78 -2.23 5.64
N CYS A 79 -18.06 -1.34 6.60
CA CYS A 79 -17.42 -1.37 7.91
C CYS A 79 -18.41 -1.09 9.04
N ASP A 80 -18.13 -1.62 10.22
CA ASP A 80 -18.92 -1.40 11.44
C ASP A 80 -18.50 -0.10 12.16
N ALA A 81 -17.26 0.34 11.95
CA ALA A 81 -16.71 1.54 12.56
C ALA A 81 -15.64 2.18 11.69
N MET A 82 -15.47 3.48 11.83
CA MET A 82 -14.41 4.27 11.21
C MET A 82 -13.62 4.99 12.29
N LEU A 83 -12.29 4.89 12.22
CA LEU A 83 -11.38 5.69 13.02
C LEU A 83 -10.79 6.79 12.12
N SER A 84 -11.13 8.03 12.43
CA SER A 84 -10.64 9.20 11.71
C SER A 84 -9.61 9.99 12.54
N HIS A 85 -8.98 10.99 11.91
CA HIS A 85 -8.03 11.90 12.53
C HIS A 85 -8.10 13.29 11.87
N ASP A 86 -7.65 14.30 12.56
CA ASP A 86 -7.67 15.70 12.13
C ASP A 86 -6.53 16.11 11.17
N ARG A 87 -5.64 15.19 10.81
CA ARG A 87 -4.52 15.47 9.91
C ARG A 87 -4.94 15.30 8.46
N LYS A 88 -4.75 16.35 7.66
CA LYS A 88 -5.04 16.28 6.21
C LYS A 88 -4.10 15.31 5.50
N ILE A 89 -4.68 14.40 4.75
CA ILE A 89 -3.97 13.53 3.80
C ILE A 89 -3.72 14.35 2.53
N ARG A 90 -2.51 14.80 2.31
CA ARG A 90 -2.16 15.62 1.13
C ARG A 90 -1.99 14.82 -0.13
N ILE A 91 -1.39 13.64 -0.02
CA ILE A 91 -1.09 12.73 -1.14
C ILE A 91 -1.53 11.34 -0.70
N ARG A 92 -2.32 10.68 -1.54
CA ARG A 92 -2.64 9.26 -1.38
C ARG A 92 -1.37 8.45 -1.58
N ALA A 93 -1.09 7.53 -0.68
CA ALA A 93 0.06 6.66 -0.78
C ALA A 93 -0.30 5.26 -0.30
N ASP A 94 -0.17 4.30 -1.18
CA ASP A 94 -0.27 2.88 -0.85
C ASP A 94 0.91 2.42 0.00
N ASP A 95 0.81 1.23 0.56
CA ASP A 95 1.95 0.59 1.18
C ASP A 95 2.97 0.14 0.13
N THR A 96 4.24 0.24 0.48
CA THR A 96 5.33 -0.32 -0.32
C THR A 96 5.25 -1.83 -0.27
N VAL A 97 5.36 -2.48 -1.43
CA VAL A 97 5.40 -3.93 -1.54
C VAL A 97 6.77 -4.37 -2.02
N MET A 98 7.39 -5.24 -1.25
CA MET A 98 8.73 -5.79 -1.53
C MET A 98 8.70 -7.32 -1.52
N ASP A 99 9.54 -7.90 -2.34
CA ASP A 99 9.83 -9.33 -2.33
C ASP A 99 11.35 -9.55 -2.44
N PHE A 100 11.78 -10.80 -2.48
CA PHE A 100 13.17 -11.17 -2.59
C PHE A 100 13.39 -12.07 -3.81
N TYR A 101 14.40 -11.75 -4.59
CA TYR A 101 14.92 -12.60 -5.66
C TYR A 101 16.40 -12.89 -5.39
N LYS A 102 16.75 -14.17 -5.29
CA LYS A 102 18.11 -14.63 -4.95
C LYS A 102 18.68 -13.94 -3.69
N ASN A 103 17.85 -13.76 -2.66
CA ASN A 103 18.15 -13.05 -1.40
C ASN A 103 18.38 -11.54 -1.54
N GLU A 104 18.21 -10.96 -2.70
CA GLU A 104 18.24 -9.52 -2.91
C GLU A 104 16.82 -8.95 -2.88
N PRO A 105 16.55 -7.88 -2.10
CA PRO A 105 15.25 -7.26 -2.07
C PRO A 105 14.96 -6.53 -3.38
N TYR A 106 13.75 -6.66 -3.88
CA TYR A 106 13.26 -5.84 -4.98
C TYR A 106 11.88 -5.28 -4.68
N MET A 107 11.58 -4.10 -5.19
CA MET A 107 10.30 -3.43 -4.98
C MET A 107 9.33 -3.79 -6.09
N ILE A 108 8.18 -4.36 -5.71
CA ILE A 108 7.04 -4.54 -6.60
C ILE A 108 6.28 -3.22 -6.72
N ARG A 109 6.09 -2.52 -5.58
CA ARG A 109 5.52 -1.18 -5.51
C ARG A 109 6.38 -0.31 -4.61
N ARG A 110 6.82 0.83 -5.15
CA ARG A 110 7.57 1.82 -4.38
C ARG A 110 6.64 2.96 -3.98
N SER A 111 6.28 3.03 -2.71
CA SER A 111 5.31 4.01 -2.20
C SER A 111 5.68 4.45 -0.78
N ARG A 112 4.81 4.26 0.19
CA ARG A 112 4.96 4.73 1.57
C ARG A 112 6.33 4.33 2.17
N GLY A 113 6.99 5.31 2.79
CA GLY A 113 8.34 5.16 3.33
C GLY A 113 9.48 5.44 2.33
N TYR A 114 9.19 5.41 1.02
CA TYR A 114 10.15 5.71 -0.04
C TYR A 114 9.74 6.91 -0.89
N ALA A 115 8.47 7.04 -1.25
CA ALA A 115 7.96 8.24 -1.87
C ALA A 115 7.83 9.37 -0.83
N PRO A 116 8.08 10.65 -1.21
CA PRO A 116 8.41 11.17 -2.53
C PRO A 116 9.93 11.24 -2.83
N LEU A 117 10.77 10.56 -2.08
CA LEU A 117 12.20 10.60 -2.31
C LEU A 117 12.56 10.01 -3.68
N PRO A 118 13.52 10.61 -4.41
CA PRO A 118 13.97 10.05 -5.68
C PRO A 118 14.76 8.76 -5.49
N PHE A 119 14.84 7.96 -6.52
CA PHE A 119 15.95 7.03 -6.67
C PHE A 119 16.98 7.58 -7.64
N MET A 120 18.22 7.17 -7.45
CA MET A 120 19.36 7.58 -8.27
C MET A 120 19.73 6.45 -9.21
N THR A 121 20.11 6.79 -10.43
CA THR A 121 20.75 5.84 -11.35
C THR A 121 22.24 6.12 -11.43
N SER A 122 23.02 5.10 -11.70
CA SER A 122 24.46 5.22 -11.97
C SER A 122 24.76 5.78 -13.37
N THR A 123 23.75 5.90 -14.21
CA THR A 123 23.89 6.49 -15.55
C THR A 123 23.95 8.01 -15.45
N ASP A 124 24.92 8.59 -16.10
CA ASP A 124 25.03 10.05 -16.22
C ASP A 124 24.02 10.57 -17.24
N TRP A 125 22.78 10.61 -16.82
CA TRP A 125 21.67 11.18 -17.60
C TRP A 125 21.62 12.69 -17.39
N LYS A 126 21.48 13.43 -18.46
CA LYS A 126 21.30 14.89 -18.44
C LYS A 126 19.99 15.26 -19.09
N GLY A 127 19.26 16.19 -18.46
CA GLY A 127 17.99 16.69 -18.97
C GLY A 127 16.79 16.24 -18.16
N GLN A 128 15.63 16.32 -18.80
CA GLN A 128 14.34 16.02 -18.17
C GLN A 128 13.60 14.96 -18.98
N VAL A 129 12.92 14.09 -18.27
CA VAL A 129 12.09 13.04 -18.88
C VAL A 129 10.80 12.85 -18.07
N LEU A 130 9.70 12.63 -18.76
CA LEU A 130 8.45 12.16 -18.20
C LEU A 130 8.17 10.77 -18.75
N ALA A 131 8.11 9.78 -17.86
CA ALA A 131 7.62 8.45 -18.18
C ALA A 131 6.21 8.30 -17.64
N VAL A 132 5.31 7.72 -18.43
CA VAL A 132 3.91 7.48 -18.06
C VAL A 132 3.64 5.99 -18.05
N GLY A 133 2.71 5.57 -17.19
CA GLY A 133 2.25 4.19 -17.08
C GLY A 133 1.13 3.86 -18.05
N GLY A 134 0.60 2.65 -17.92
CA GLY A 134 -0.57 2.18 -18.64
C GLY A 134 -1.89 2.65 -18.00
N GLU A 135 -2.99 2.07 -18.44
CA GLU A 135 -4.34 2.43 -18.00
C GLU A 135 -4.64 1.92 -16.57
N LEU A 136 -4.30 0.67 -16.31
CA LEU A 136 -4.51 0.04 -15.01
C LEU A 136 -3.27 0.14 -14.13
N LYS A 137 -3.47 0.35 -12.84
CA LYS A 137 -2.40 0.51 -11.84
C LYS A 137 -1.39 1.59 -12.24
N ASN A 138 -1.93 2.68 -12.76
CA ASN A 138 -1.17 3.75 -13.38
C ASN A 138 -0.29 4.52 -12.39
N THR A 139 0.93 4.78 -12.81
CA THR A 139 1.89 5.68 -12.15
C THR A 139 2.63 6.46 -13.23
N PHE A 140 3.28 7.54 -12.85
CA PHE A 140 4.21 8.24 -13.73
C PHE A 140 5.55 8.45 -13.01
N CYS A 141 6.57 8.81 -13.74
CA CYS A 141 7.88 9.15 -13.18
C CYS A 141 8.44 10.39 -13.86
N ILE A 142 8.90 11.33 -13.06
CA ILE A 142 9.64 12.50 -13.54
C ILE A 142 11.12 12.27 -13.27
N GLY A 143 11.95 12.35 -14.32
CA GLY A 143 13.39 12.32 -14.22
C GLY A 143 13.97 13.70 -14.44
N VAL A 144 14.92 14.09 -13.60
CA VAL A 144 15.71 15.29 -13.75
C VAL A 144 17.16 14.91 -13.47
N ASP A 145 17.99 14.99 -14.49
CA ASP A 145 19.35 14.47 -14.47
C ASP A 145 19.36 13.00 -14.01
N SER A 146 20.20 12.62 -13.06
CA SER A 146 20.25 11.24 -12.55
C SER A 146 19.22 10.93 -11.44
N ARG A 147 18.27 11.83 -11.19
CA ARG A 147 17.23 11.68 -10.14
C ARG A 147 15.89 11.37 -10.75
N PHE A 148 15.24 10.32 -10.26
CA PHE A 148 13.95 9.87 -10.75
C PHE A 148 12.93 9.85 -9.61
N TYR A 149 11.79 10.51 -9.82
CA TYR A 149 10.71 10.72 -8.87
C TYR A 149 9.46 9.96 -9.34
N PRO A 150 9.28 8.70 -8.96
CA PRO A 150 8.06 7.97 -9.27
C PRO A 150 6.90 8.49 -8.45
N SER A 151 5.74 8.61 -9.08
CA SER A 151 4.51 8.95 -8.38
C SER A 151 4.02 7.77 -7.54
N PRO A 152 3.17 8.00 -6.52
CA PRO A 152 2.30 6.96 -6.01
C PRO A 152 1.29 6.51 -7.09
N TYR A 153 0.52 5.47 -6.80
CA TYR A 153 -0.60 5.05 -7.62
C TYR A 153 -1.63 6.19 -7.75
N VAL A 154 -2.00 6.53 -8.98
CA VAL A 154 -2.90 7.66 -9.25
C VAL A 154 -4.37 7.26 -9.41
N GLY A 155 -4.67 5.98 -9.45
CA GLY A 155 -6.00 5.41 -9.73
C GLY A 155 -6.07 4.77 -11.12
N ASP A 156 -7.05 3.91 -11.32
CA ASP A 156 -7.31 3.35 -12.65
C ASP A 156 -8.05 4.38 -13.49
N LEU A 157 -7.64 4.58 -14.76
CA LEU A 157 -8.18 5.62 -15.63
C LEU A 157 -9.63 5.35 -16.07
N GLU A 158 -10.15 4.15 -15.84
CA GLU A 158 -11.57 3.84 -15.99
C GLU A 158 -12.46 4.53 -14.94
N ASP A 159 -11.88 4.93 -13.79
CA ASP A 159 -12.61 5.65 -12.75
C ASP A 159 -12.59 7.16 -13.03
N LEU A 160 -13.78 7.75 -13.21
CA LEU A 160 -13.94 9.18 -13.49
C LEU A 160 -13.34 10.11 -12.41
N ARG A 161 -13.18 9.62 -11.18
CA ARG A 161 -12.52 10.37 -10.09
C ARG A 161 -11.01 10.47 -10.30
N THR A 162 -10.42 9.51 -11.00
CA THR A 162 -9.00 9.52 -11.35
C THR A 162 -8.69 10.55 -12.44
N VAL A 163 -9.64 10.80 -13.35
CA VAL A 163 -9.46 11.65 -14.54
C VAL A 163 -9.70 13.14 -14.25
N LYS A 164 -10.32 13.49 -13.12
CA LYS A 164 -10.55 14.86 -12.66
C LYS A 164 -9.39 15.41 -11.85
#